data_01aa632d0dd2bee77fcdb03b44ebafca
#
_entry.id   01aa632d0dd2bee77fcdb03b44ebafca
#
_cell.length_a   1.000
_cell.length_b   1.000
_cell.length_c   1.000
_cell.angle_alpha   90.00
_cell.angle_beta   90.00
_cell.angle_gamma   90.00
#
_symmetry.space_group_name_H-M   'P 1'
#
loop_
_entity.id
_entity.type
_entity.pdbx_description
1 polymer ?
#
loop_
_entity_poly.entity_id
_entity_poly.type
_entity_poly.pdbx_seq_one_letter_code
_entity_poly.pdbx_strand_id
1 'polypeptide(L)'
;MSAGLAALLDDVAVLARAAAASIDDVGAAAAKAGAKAAGVVIDDAAVTPQYVRGLAAERELPIVRRIALGSLRNKFLIILPVILLLSQFVDWLLTPLLMIGGAYLCYEGAEKVWAKVAHHEAHGDEQKAQDEKTLISGAIRTDLILSAEIMVISLNEVAEESFINRLLILCVVAVVMTVLVYGVVGLIVKMDDVGLRLSQVDSKGAASFGRGLVKAMPKVLTVLTVVGTAAMLWVGGHILLVGSDELGMHFLYEFVHHLEEGAHDATGALGGVVGWLVNTIASAIIGLIVGAVIVAILSVTLHRKAHGEKAHGEKAHGEAHAGTGEVHAGSESAPATEKSAADGEADPRP
;
A
#
# COMPACT_ATOMS: atom_id res chain seq x y z
N MET A 1 -4.28 60.01 -23.49
CA MET A 1 -3.90 59.03 -22.46
C MET A 1 -4.94 57.91 -22.25
N SER A 2 -6.21 58.14 -22.60
CA SER A 2 -7.28 57.14 -22.46
C SER A 2 -7.24 55.94 -23.47
N ALA A 3 -6.77 56.19 -24.71
CA ALA A 3 -6.72 55.14 -25.74
C ALA A 3 -5.71 54.02 -25.46
N GLY A 4 -4.54 54.35 -24.87
CA GLY A 4 -3.53 53.36 -24.52
C GLY A 4 -3.95 52.47 -23.34
N LEU A 5 -4.71 53.03 -22.38
CA LEU A 5 -5.23 52.26 -21.26
C LEU A 5 -6.36 51.29 -21.70
N ALA A 6 -7.21 51.74 -22.65
CA ALA A 6 -8.25 50.88 -23.20
C ALA A 6 -7.67 49.71 -24.02
N ALA A 7 -6.62 49.96 -24.81
CA ALA A 7 -5.92 48.90 -25.54
C ALA A 7 -5.26 47.89 -24.60
N LEU A 8 -4.60 48.37 -23.53
CA LEU A 8 -3.98 47.48 -22.53
C LEU A 8 -5.01 46.61 -21.77
N LEU A 9 -6.19 47.17 -21.45
CA LEU A 9 -7.28 46.43 -20.83
C LEU A 9 -7.87 45.36 -21.77
N ASP A 10 -7.94 45.66 -23.06
CA ASP A 10 -8.41 44.73 -24.07
C ASP A 10 -7.41 43.58 -24.26
N ASP A 11 -6.10 43.86 -24.31
CA ASP A 11 -5.04 42.84 -24.33
C ASP A 11 -5.07 41.95 -23.10
N VAL A 12 -5.24 42.53 -21.91
CA VAL A 12 -5.39 41.75 -20.65
C VAL A 12 -6.65 40.91 -20.68
N ALA A 13 -7.77 41.41 -21.23
CA ALA A 13 -9.00 40.64 -21.34
C ALA A 13 -8.87 39.46 -22.33
N VAL A 14 -8.13 39.62 -23.42
CA VAL A 14 -7.81 38.54 -24.36
C VAL A 14 -6.94 37.47 -23.69
N LEU A 15 -5.89 37.88 -22.99
CA LEU A 15 -5.03 36.95 -22.23
C LEU A 15 -5.80 36.21 -21.12
N ALA A 16 -6.67 36.91 -20.40
CA ALA A 16 -7.50 36.30 -19.36
C ALA A 16 -8.48 35.25 -19.92
N ARG A 17 -9.11 35.54 -21.10
CA ARG A 17 -9.97 34.58 -21.79
C ARG A 17 -9.21 33.37 -22.32
N ALA A 18 -8.03 33.57 -22.89
CA ALA A 18 -7.17 32.47 -23.33
C ALA A 18 -6.70 31.58 -22.16
N ALA A 19 -6.33 32.20 -21.04
CA ALA A 19 -5.98 31.48 -19.82
C ALA A 19 -7.16 30.68 -19.22
N ALA A 20 -8.37 31.28 -19.20
CA ALA A 20 -9.58 30.61 -18.75
C ALA A 20 -9.94 29.41 -19.64
N ALA A 21 -9.88 29.56 -20.97
CA ALA A 21 -10.11 28.43 -21.89
C ALA A 21 -9.10 27.31 -21.70
N SER A 22 -7.82 27.64 -21.49
CA SER A 22 -6.78 26.62 -21.19
C SER A 22 -7.03 25.90 -19.87
N ILE A 23 -7.54 26.56 -18.84
CA ILE A 23 -7.91 25.94 -17.56
C ILE A 23 -9.09 24.99 -17.75
N ASP A 24 -10.10 25.37 -18.53
CA ASP A 24 -11.26 24.52 -18.82
C ASP A 24 -10.87 23.27 -19.60
N ASP A 25 -9.97 23.40 -20.60
CA ASP A 25 -9.45 22.26 -21.36
C ASP A 25 -8.63 21.30 -20.48
N VAL A 26 -7.76 21.84 -19.64
CA VAL A 26 -6.99 21.03 -18.65
C VAL A 26 -7.93 20.34 -17.66
N GLY A 27 -8.97 21.04 -17.19
CA GLY A 27 -9.98 20.48 -16.29
C GLY A 27 -10.77 19.33 -16.92
N ALA A 28 -11.20 19.49 -18.17
CA ALA A 28 -11.93 18.47 -18.92
C ALA A 28 -11.05 17.25 -19.20
N ALA A 29 -9.79 17.44 -19.61
CA ALA A 29 -8.83 16.36 -19.84
C ALA A 29 -8.49 15.63 -18.54
N ALA A 30 -8.31 16.35 -17.43
CA ALA A 30 -8.08 15.75 -16.12
C ALA A 30 -9.30 14.92 -15.63
N ALA A 31 -10.52 15.41 -15.87
CA ALA A 31 -11.73 14.66 -15.54
C ALA A 31 -11.83 13.38 -16.38
N LYS A 32 -11.50 13.42 -17.68
CA LYS A 32 -11.49 12.26 -18.57
C LYS A 32 -10.44 11.22 -18.13
N ALA A 33 -9.22 11.67 -17.90
CA ALA A 33 -8.12 10.81 -17.42
C ALA A 33 -8.45 10.18 -16.05
N GLY A 34 -9.00 10.98 -15.13
CA GLY A 34 -9.46 10.50 -13.83
C GLY A 34 -10.61 9.51 -13.91
N ALA A 35 -11.58 9.74 -14.80
CA ALA A 35 -12.68 8.79 -15.01
C ALA A 35 -12.19 7.44 -15.52
N LYS A 36 -11.15 7.41 -16.38
CA LYS A 36 -10.55 6.17 -16.87
C LYS A 36 -9.80 5.42 -15.77
N ALA A 37 -9.15 6.14 -14.87
CA ALA A 37 -8.48 5.58 -13.71
C ALA A 37 -9.43 5.26 -12.53
N ALA A 38 -10.73 5.60 -12.61
CA ALA A 38 -11.68 5.46 -11.49
C ALA A 38 -11.86 4.01 -11.00
N GLY A 39 -11.72 3.01 -11.91
CA GLY A 39 -11.75 1.60 -11.55
C GLY A 39 -10.65 1.25 -10.55
N VAL A 40 -9.44 1.72 -10.79
CA VAL A 40 -8.26 1.47 -9.95
C VAL A 40 -8.34 2.24 -8.62
N VAL A 41 -9.04 3.39 -8.58
CA VAL A 41 -9.27 4.16 -7.34
C VAL A 41 -10.08 3.38 -6.31
N ILE A 42 -11.00 2.52 -6.75
CA ILE A 42 -11.79 1.66 -5.86
C ILE A 42 -10.87 0.70 -5.12
N ASP A 43 -9.88 0.14 -5.81
CA ASP A 43 -8.91 -0.79 -5.25
C ASP A 43 -8.00 -0.10 -4.23
N ASP A 44 -7.49 1.10 -4.55
CA ASP A 44 -6.68 1.93 -3.65
C ASP A 44 -7.46 2.31 -2.38
N ALA A 45 -8.74 2.73 -2.54
CA ALA A 45 -9.62 3.03 -1.42
C ALA A 45 -9.96 1.79 -0.55
N ALA A 46 -9.95 0.58 -1.11
CA ALA A 46 -10.18 -0.66 -0.37
C ALA A 46 -8.93 -1.13 0.41
N VAL A 47 -7.73 -0.88 -0.13
CA VAL A 47 -6.46 -1.28 0.50
C VAL A 47 -6.10 -0.40 1.69
N THR A 48 -6.29 0.92 1.60
CA THR A 48 -5.82 1.88 2.61
C THR A 48 -6.41 1.71 4.00
N PRO A 49 -7.72 1.41 4.22
CA PRO A 49 -8.32 1.28 5.57
C PRO A 49 -7.72 0.16 6.42
N GLN A 50 -7.13 -0.86 5.81
CA GLN A 50 -6.50 -1.96 6.55
C GLN A 50 -5.33 -1.48 7.43
N TYR A 51 -4.65 -0.38 7.06
CA TYR A 51 -3.52 0.18 7.78
C TYR A 51 -3.91 1.03 9.00
N VAL A 52 -5.17 1.45 9.13
CA VAL A 52 -5.67 2.21 10.28
C VAL A 52 -6.47 1.35 11.27
N ARG A 53 -6.67 0.07 10.96
CA ARG A 53 -7.44 -0.84 11.81
C ARG A 53 -6.73 -1.11 13.14
N GLY A 54 -7.49 -1.02 14.25
CA GLY A 54 -6.98 -1.33 15.60
C GLY A 54 -6.26 -0.18 16.28
N LEU A 55 -6.26 1.01 15.68
CA LEU A 55 -5.75 2.23 16.29
C LEU A 55 -6.84 2.88 17.18
N ALA A 56 -6.40 3.74 18.11
CA ALA A 56 -7.34 4.55 18.89
C ALA A 56 -8.05 5.56 17.97
N ALA A 57 -9.38 5.70 18.12
CA ALA A 57 -10.24 6.55 17.26
C ALA A 57 -9.71 8.00 17.09
N GLU A 58 -9.07 8.53 18.13
CA GLU A 58 -8.46 9.87 18.13
C GLU A 58 -7.23 9.98 17.22
N ARG A 59 -6.57 8.84 16.94
CA ARG A 59 -5.33 8.76 16.16
C ARG A 59 -5.57 8.44 14.68
N GLU A 60 -6.71 7.89 14.32
CA GLU A 60 -7.03 7.41 12.97
C GLU A 60 -6.96 8.53 11.92
N LEU A 61 -7.69 9.64 12.10
CA LEU A 61 -7.65 10.77 11.17
C LEU A 61 -6.28 11.44 11.04
N PRO A 62 -5.53 11.70 12.14
CA PRO A 62 -4.16 12.18 12.02
C PRO A 62 -3.27 11.26 11.19
N ILE A 63 -3.43 9.94 11.31
CA ILE A 63 -2.68 8.96 10.54
C ILE A 63 -3.09 8.97 9.07
N VAL A 64 -4.40 8.93 8.76
CA VAL A 64 -4.92 9.05 7.39
C VAL A 64 -4.39 10.33 6.73
N ARG A 65 -4.38 11.46 7.44
CA ARG A 65 -3.83 12.72 6.94
C ARG A 65 -2.34 12.62 6.65
N ARG A 66 -1.55 11.96 7.51
CA ARG A 66 -0.10 11.76 7.29
C ARG A 66 0.15 10.89 6.08
N ILE A 67 -0.64 9.83 5.91
CA ILE A 67 -0.54 8.96 4.74
C ILE A 67 -0.91 9.75 3.48
N ALA A 68 -2.03 10.49 3.48
CA ALA A 68 -2.45 11.32 2.36
C ALA A 68 -1.40 12.36 1.94
N LEU A 69 -0.78 13.04 2.90
CA LEU A 69 0.29 14.01 2.62
C LEU A 69 1.56 13.31 2.11
N GLY A 70 1.87 12.11 2.64
CA GLY A 70 2.96 11.27 2.14
C GLY A 70 2.73 10.81 0.71
N SER A 71 1.51 10.34 0.42
CA SER A 71 1.04 9.98 -0.92
C SER A 71 1.16 11.15 -1.89
N LEU A 72 0.62 12.31 -1.54
CA LEU A 72 0.68 13.51 -2.37
C LEU A 72 2.13 13.93 -2.64
N ARG A 73 2.97 13.90 -1.61
CA ARG A 73 4.41 14.18 -1.75
C ARG A 73 5.09 13.20 -2.72
N ASN A 74 4.79 11.91 -2.61
CA ASN A 74 5.34 10.89 -3.50
C ASN A 74 4.86 11.09 -4.94
N LYS A 75 3.58 11.41 -5.15
CA LYS A 75 3.02 11.71 -6.47
C LYS A 75 3.77 12.87 -7.14
N PHE A 76 4.01 13.96 -6.41
CA PHE A 76 4.67 15.15 -6.96
C PHE A 76 6.19 15.03 -7.08
N LEU A 77 6.86 14.41 -6.12
CA LEU A 77 8.33 14.39 -6.06
C LEU A 77 8.95 13.15 -6.69
N ILE A 78 8.21 12.05 -6.79
CA ILE A 78 8.74 10.78 -7.31
C ILE A 78 7.98 10.37 -8.56
N ILE A 79 6.67 10.10 -8.46
CA ILE A 79 5.91 9.49 -9.55
C ILE A 79 5.88 10.42 -10.76
N LEU A 80 5.39 11.64 -10.58
CA LEU A 80 5.17 12.59 -11.67
C LEU A 80 6.48 12.95 -12.41
N PRO A 81 7.59 13.30 -11.76
CA PRO A 81 8.86 13.51 -12.46
C PRO A 81 9.35 12.26 -13.18
N VAL A 82 9.26 11.08 -12.53
CA VAL A 82 9.74 9.83 -13.12
C VAL A 82 8.93 9.45 -14.35
N ILE A 83 7.59 9.43 -14.27
CA ILE A 83 6.76 9.04 -15.41
C ILE A 83 6.85 10.02 -16.57
N LEU A 84 6.95 11.33 -16.30
CA LEU A 84 7.12 12.35 -17.35
C LEU A 84 8.49 12.24 -18.02
N LEU A 85 9.56 12.02 -17.26
CA LEU A 85 10.88 11.82 -17.82
C LEU A 85 10.94 10.52 -18.63
N LEU A 86 10.42 9.41 -18.08
CA LEU A 86 10.41 8.14 -18.80
C LEU A 86 9.58 8.22 -20.06
N SER A 87 8.37 8.79 -20.01
CA SER A 87 7.50 8.94 -21.18
C SER A 87 8.09 9.82 -22.27
N GLN A 88 9.06 10.69 -21.95
CA GLN A 88 9.70 11.56 -22.92
C GLN A 88 10.96 10.93 -23.55
N PHE A 89 11.69 10.10 -22.80
CA PHE A 89 13.00 9.60 -23.21
C PHE A 89 13.07 8.08 -23.33
N VAL A 90 12.33 7.32 -22.51
CA VAL A 90 12.45 5.86 -22.40
C VAL A 90 11.10 5.26 -21.95
N ASP A 91 10.08 5.42 -22.76
CA ASP A 91 8.70 4.99 -22.46
C ASP A 91 8.58 3.49 -22.14
N TRP A 92 9.33 2.63 -22.84
CA TRP A 92 9.34 1.19 -22.60
C TRP A 92 9.76 0.79 -21.16
N LEU A 93 10.44 1.67 -20.42
CA LEU A 93 10.89 1.37 -19.06
C LEU A 93 9.75 1.51 -18.02
N LEU A 94 8.64 2.16 -18.37
CA LEU A 94 7.47 2.30 -17.49
C LEU A 94 6.90 0.94 -17.13
N THR A 95 6.73 0.05 -18.11
CA THR A 95 6.16 -1.29 -17.92
C THR A 95 6.98 -2.17 -16.96
N PRO A 96 8.31 -2.38 -17.14
CA PRO A 96 9.11 -3.11 -16.17
C PRO A 96 9.09 -2.50 -14.76
N LEU A 97 9.06 -1.18 -14.65
CA LEU A 97 8.99 -0.49 -13.36
C LEU A 97 7.68 -0.79 -12.64
N LEU A 98 6.55 -0.72 -13.35
CA LEU A 98 5.24 -1.10 -12.83
C LEU A 98 5.19 -2.59 -12.46
N MET A 99 5.79 -3.47 -13.26
CA MET A 99 5.84 -4.91 -12.97
C MET A 99 6.60 -5.22 -11.66
N ILE A 100 7.69 -4.51 -11.36
CA ILE A 100 8.37 -4.63 -10.06
C ILE A 100 7.43 -4.24 -8.93
N GLY A 101 6.66 -3.16 -9.09
CA GLY A 101 5.63 -2.74 -8.15
C GLY A 101 4.53 -3.79 -8.00
N GLY A 102 4.00 -4.30 -9.11
CA GLY A 102 3.00 -5.36 -9.14
C GLY A 102 3.46 -6.64 -8.43
N ALA A 103 4.72 -7.06 -8.65
CA ALA A 103 5.32 -8.19 -7.95
C ALA A 103 5.41 -7.96 -6.44
N TYR A 104 5.71 -6.73 -6.00
CA TYR A 104 5.68 -6.36 -4.59
C TYR A 104 4.27 -6.47 -4.00
N LEU A 105 3.23 -5.99 -4.70
CA LEU A 105 1.83 -6.13 -4.26
C LEU A 105 1.42 -7.61 -4.15
N CYS A 106 1.81 -8.44 -5.13
CA CYS A 106 1.58 -9.88 -5.08
C CYS A 106 2.24 -10.52 -3.86
N TYR A 107 3.50 -10.16 -3.58
CA TYR A 107 4.21 -10.62 -2.40
C TYR A 107 3.49 -10.23 -1.10
N GLU A 108 3.17 -8.95 -0.90
CA GLU A 108 2.50 -8.45 0.30
C GLU A 108 1.10 -9.07 0.48
N GLY A 109 0.34 -9.20 -0.62
CA GLY A 109 -0.97 -9.85 -0.61
C GLY A 109 -0.89 -11.34 -0.26
N ALA A 110 0.07 -12.07 -0.84
CA ALA A 110 0.27 -13.50 -0.57
C ALA A 110 0.77 -13.74 0.86
N GLU A 111 1.65 -12.89 1.40
CA GLU A 111 2.11 -12.96 2.79
C GLU A 111 0.95 -12.83 3.77
N LYS A 112 0.01 -11.89 3.53
CA LYS A 112 -1.20 -11.71 4.34
C LYS A 112 -2.12 -12.94 4.27
N VAL A 113 -2.28 -13.53 3.08
CA VAL A 113 -3.06 -14.77 2.90
C VAL A 113 -2.39 -15.92 3.63
N TRP A 114 -1.06 -16.08 3.48
CA TRP A 114 -0.30 -17.14 4.12
C TRP A 114 -0.37 -17.06 5.64
N ALA A 115 -0.17 -15.87 6.23
CA ALA A 115 -0.28 -15.66 7.67
C ALA A 115 -1.64 -16.11 8.22
N LYS A 116 -2.72 -15.87 7.46
CA LYS A 116 -4.08 -16.26 7.84
C LYS A 116 -4.35 -17.75 7.67
N VAL A 117 -3.83 -18.40 6.61
CA VAL A 117 -4.03 -19.82 6.33
C VAL A 117 -3.16 -20.71 7.21
N ALA A 118 -1.91 -20.32 7.44
CA ALA A 118 -0.96 -21.11 8.25
C ALA A 118 -1.23 -21.06 9.75
N HIS A 119 -2.31 -20.40 10.21
CA HIS A 119 -2.63 -20.20 11.62
C HIS A 119 -1.41 -19.70 12.44
N HIS A 120 -0.50 -19.00 11.78
CA HIS A 120 0.53 -18.19 12.43
C HIS A 120 -0.10 -16.88 12.94
N GLU A 121 -1.32 -16.97 13.47
CA GLU A 121 -1.75 -16.05 14.51
C GLU A 121 -0.79 -16.36 15.67
N ALA A 122 0.21 -15.51 15.84
CA ALA A 122 1.00 -15.50 17.05
C ALA A 122 -0.01 -15.58 18.20
N HIS A 123 0.02 -16.72 18.89
CA HIS A 123 -0.79 -16.93 20.06
C HIS A 123 -0.62 -15.73 20.97
N GLY A 124 -1.74 -15.09 21.27
CA GLY A 124 -1.99 -14.29 22.46
C GLY A 124 -1.10 -13.08 22.64
N ASP A 125 -1.72 -11.93 22.73
CA ASP A 125 -1.34 -10.77 23.56
C ASP A 125 0.01 -10.05 23.34
N GLU A 126 0.73 -10.33 22.28
CA GLU A 126 1.71 -9.43 21.72
C GLU A 126 1.38 -9.11 20.25
N GLN A 127 0.23 -8.49 20.00
CA GLN A 127 0.18 -7.44 19.00
C GLN A 127 1.08 -6.35 19.59
N LYS A 128 2.41 -6.52 19.41
CA LYS A 128 3.37 -5.43 19.55
C LYS A 128 2.72 -4.30 18.80
N ALA A 129 2.37 -3.22 19.53
CA ALA A 129 1.86 -2.01 18.95
C ALA A 129 2.80 -1.70 17.78
N GLN A 130 2.37 -2.06 16.58
CA GLN A 130 3.19 -1.89 15.38
C GLN A 130 3.48 -0.40 15.39
N ASP A 131 4.76 0.00 15.46
CA ASP A 131 5.12 1.39 15.61
C ASP A 131 4.37 2.17 14.52
N GLU A 132 3.60 3.18 14.92
CA GLU A 132 2.77 4.01 14.03
C GLU A 132 3.56 4.41 12.76
N LYS A 133 4.88 4.62 12.91
CA LYS A 133 5.77 4.93 11.80
C LYS A 133 5.87 3.79 10.79
N THR A 134 5.91 2.56 11.25
CA THR A 134 5.98 1.37 10.38
C THR A 134 4.68 1.19 9.61
N LEU A 135 3.52 1.40 10.26
CA LEU A 135 2.21 1.38 9.61
C LEU A 135 2.08 2.46 8.54
N ILE A 136 2.41 3.71 8.88
CA ILE A 136 2.37 4.83 7.93
C ILE A 136 3.34 4.59 6.76
N SER A 137 4.55 4.11 7.02
CA SER A 137 5.55 3.83 5.99
C SER A 137 5.09 2.70 5.05
N GLY A 138 4.48 1.64 5.59
CA GLY A 138 3.90 0.56 4.80
C GLY A 138 2.78 1.06 3.89
N ALA A 139 1.82 1.81 4.46
CA ALA A 139 0.72 2.39 3.71
C ALA A 139 1.20 3.31 2.57
N ILE A 140 2.17 4.21 2.84
CA ILE A 140 2.74 5.11 1.83
C ILE A 140 3.49 4.33 0.73
N ARG A 141 4.13 3.20 1.05
CA ARG A 141 4.82 2.35 0.07
C ARG A 141 3.84 1.64 -0.86
N THR A 142 2.78 1.06 -0.32
CA THR A 142 1.73 0.43 -1.12
C THR A 142 1.01 1.45 -1.99
N ASP A 143 0.66 2.62 -1.43
CA ASP A 143 0.07 3.74 -2.19
C ASP A 143 1.00 4.23 -3.31
N LEU A 144 2.32 4.24 -3.12
CA LEU A 144 3.26 4.64 -4.17
C LEU A 144 3.08 3.80 -5.44
N ILE A 145 2.85 2.49 -5.31
CA ILE A 145 2.70 1.57 -6.43
C ILE A 145 1.33 1.75 -7.09
N LEU A 146 0.25 1.73 -6.30
CA LEU A 146 -1.11 1.93 -6.80
C LEU A 146 -1.26 3.29 -7.47
N SER A 147 -0.67 4.32 -6.85
CA SER A 147 -0.65 5.67 -7.42
C SER A 147 0.17 5.78 -8.71
N ALA A 148 1.28 5.04 -8.83
CA ALA A 148 2.06 5.01 -10.07
C ALA A 148 1.23 4.42 -11.21
N GLU A 149 0.47 3.34 -10.97
CA GLU A 149 -0.44 2.76 -11.94
C GLU A 149 -1.50 3.76 -12.41
N ILE A 150 -2.21 4.41 -11.46
CA ILE A 150 -3.21 5.45 -11.76
C ILE A 150 -2.61 6.56 -12.61
N MET A 151 -1.40 7.02 -12.25
CA MET A 151 -0.74 8.12 -12.95
C MET A 151 -0.26 7.71 -14.34
N VAL A 152 0.16 6.46 -14.56
CA VAL A 152 0.54 5.94 -15.89
C VAL A 152 -0.70 5.78 -16.78
N ILE A 153 -1.81 5.24 -16.27
CA ILE A 153 -3.08 5.17 -16.99
C ILE A 153 -3.53 6.58 -17.41
N SER A 154 -3.43 7.55 -16.49
CA SER A 154 -3.78 8.93 -16.76
C SER A 154 -2.83 9.58 -17.78
N LEU A 155 -1.54 9.27 -17.72
CA LEU A 155 -0.53 9.74 -18.68
C LEU A 155 -0.84 9.22 -20.09
N ASN A 156 -1.19 7.94 -20.24
CA ASN A 156 -1.53 7.34 -21.53
C ASN A 156 -2.76 7.99 -22.16
N GLU A 157 -3.75 8.42 -21.35
CA GLU A 157 -4.94 9.12 -21.85
C GLU A 157 -4.64 10.51 -22.40
N VAL A 158 -3.55 11.13 -21.94
CA VAL A 158 -3.13 12.49 -22.36
C VAL A 158 -1.80 12.47 -23.14
N ALA A 159 -1.45 11.35 -23.74
CA ALA A 159 -0.17 11.17 -24.44
C ALA A 159 0.00 12.13 -25.64
N GLU A 160 -1.10 12.49 -26.31
CA GLU A 160 -1.14 13.44 -27.45
C GLU A 160 -0.98 14.90 -27.02
N GLU A 161 -1.12 15.22 -25.74
CA GLU A 161 -1.03 16.58 -25.23
C GLU A 161 0.43 17.08 -25.18
N SER A 162 0.59 18.41 -25.25
CA SER A 162 1.89 19.03 -25.05
C SER A 162 2.47 18.72 -23.67
N PHE A 163 3.79 18.73 -23.50
CA PHE A 163 4.44 18.43 -22.23
C PHE A 163 3.91 19.26 -21.07
N ILE A 164 3.66 20.56 -21.28
CA ILE A 164 3.13 21.44 -20.23
C ILE A 164 1.68 21.09 -19.87
N ASN A 165 0.82 20.84 -20.86
CA ASN A 165 -0.56 20.41 -20.62
C ASN A 165 -0.57 19.06 -19.88
N ARG A 166 0.25 18.10 -20.31
CA ARG A 166 0.41 16.79 -19.69
C ARG A 166 0.81 16.92 -18.22
N LEU A 167 1.80 17.77 -17.91
CA LEU A 167 2.22 18.07 -16.55
C LEU A 167 1.06 18.66 -15.73
N LEU A 168 0.35 19.68 -16.24
CA LEU A 168 -0.75 20.32 -15.53
C LEU A 168 -1.92 19.37 -15.28
N ILE A 169 -2.31 18.57 -16.28
CA ILE A 169 -3.38 17.59 -16.16
C ILE A 169 -3.02 16.54 -15.09
N LEU A 170 -1.81 16.01 -15.13
CA LEU A 170 -1.37 15.01 -14.14
C LEU A 170 -1.24 15.59 -12.74
N CYS A 171 -0.88 16.87 -12.58
CA CYS A 171 -0.92 17.56 -11.28
C CYS A 171 -2.35 17.62 -10.72
N VAL A 172 -3.34 17.96 -11.56
CA VAL A 172 -4.75 17.99 -11.15
C VAL A 172 -5.24 16.59 -10.79
N VAL A 173 -4.93 15.58 -11.62
CA VAL A 173 -5.26 14.17 -11.34
C VAL A 173 -4.65 13.73 -10.02
N ALA A 174 -3.37 14.01 -9.76
CA ALA A 174 -2.70 13.64 -8.51
C ALA A 174 -3.41 14.19 -7.27
N VAL A 175 -3.85 15.45 -7.30
CA VAL A 175 -4.59 16.08 -6.19
C VAL A 175 -5.97 15.48 -6.06
N VAL A 176 -6.75 15.41 -7.14
CA VAL A 176 -8.13 14.93 -7.14
C VAL A 176 -8.18 13.48 -6.64
N MET A 177 -7.32 12.60 -7.15
CA MET A 177 -7.27 11.20 -6.74
C MET A 177 -6.87 11.05 -5.28
N THR A 178 -5.91 11.83 -4.79
CA THR A 178 -5.53 11.81 -3.38
C THR A 178 -6.69 12.24 -2.49
N VAL A 179 -7.39 13.33 -2.84
CA VAL A 179 -8.56 13.80 -2.09
C VAL A 179 -9.69 12.77 -2.12
N LEU A 180 -9.94 12.14 -3.27
CA LEU A 180 -10.99 11.15 -3.44
C LEU A 180 -10.71 9.89 -2.59
N VAL A 181 -9.54 9.28 -2.75
CA VAL A 181 -9.17 8.07 -2.02
C VAL A 181 -9.16 8.32 -0.50
N TYR A 182 -8.39 9.29 -0.05
CA TYR A 182 -8.25 9.55 1.38
C TYR A 182 -9.46 10.25 2.00
N GLY A 183 -10.29 10.91 1.20
CA GLY A 183 -11.60 11.41 1.61
C GLY A 183 -12.55 10.25 1.93
N VAL A 184 -12.62 9.25 1.06
CA VAL A 184 -13.42 8.03 1.28
C VAL A 184 -12.90 7.26 2.50
N VAL A 185 -11.59 7.06 2.61
CA VAL A 185 -10.97 6.41 3.77
C VAL A 185 -11.28 7.15 5.07
N GLY A 186 -11.13 8.48 5.08
CA GLY A 186 -11.45 9.31 6.24
C GLY A 186 -12.94 9.25 6.63
N LEU A 187 -13.84 9.16 5.64
CA LEU A 187 -15.27 8.97 5.87
C LEU A 187 -15.57 7.61 6.51
N ILE A 188 -14.97 6.53 5.99
CA ILE A 188 -15.14 5.17 6.52
C ILE A 188 -14.64 5.12 7.98
N VAL A 189 -13.47 5.65 8.24
CA VAL A 189 -12.86 5.69 9.58
C VAL A 189 -13.73 6.49 10.56
N LYS A 190 -14.35 7.59 10.11
CA LYS A 190 -15.22 8.42 10.95
C LYS A 190 -16.65 7.89 11.14
N MET A 191 -17.02 6.88 10.40
CA MET A 191 -18.38 6.31 10.48
C MET A 191 -18.71 5.78 11.87
N ASP A 192 -17.71 5.27 12.60
CA ASP A 192 -17.87 4.78 13.98
C ASP A 192 -18.17 5.92 14.96
N ASP A 193 -17.40 6.99 14.93
CA ASP A 193 -17.62 8.18 15.76
C ASP A 193 -19.00 8.82 15.51
N VAL A 194 -19.39 8.91 14.23
CA VAL A 194 -20.71 9.42 13.84
C VAL A 194 -21.80 8.50 14.37
N GLY A 195 -21.64 7.19 14.23
CA GLY A 195 -22.55 6.18 14.76
C GLY A 195 -22.73 6.30 16.28
N LEU A 196 -21.63 6.48 17.01
CA LEU A 196 -21.65 6.66 18.46
C LEU A 196 -22.40 7.93 18.87
N ARG A 197 -22.12 9.06 18.22
CA ARG A 197 -22.83 10.33 18.47
C ARG A 197 -24.35 10.23 18.18
N LEU A 198 -24.70 9.64 17.02
CA LEU A 198 -26.11 9.43 16.68
C LEU A 198 -26.81 8.51 17.66
N SER A 199 -26.13 7.54 18.24
CA SER A 199 -26.72 6.61 19.23
C SER A 199 -27.14 7.28 20.54
N GLN A 200 -26.59 8.48 20.82
CA GLN A 200 -26.85 9.27 22.05
C GLN A 200 -27.88 10.39 21.85
N VAL A 201 -28.43 10.57 20.65
CA VAL A 201 -29.42 11.59 20.35
C VAL A 201 -30.82 11.13 20.84
N ASP A 202 -31.64 12.04 21.32
CA ASP A 202 -32.98 11.75 21.85
C ASP A 202 -33.96 11.19 20.80
N SER A 203 -33.70 11.39 19.51
CA SER A 203 -34.50 10.85 18.41
C SER A 203 -34.36 9.34 18.32
N LYS A 204 -35.44 8.58 18.54
CA LYS A 204 -35.46 7.11 18.49
C LYS A 204 -34.95 6.57 17.13
N GLY A 205 -35.25 7.22 16.02
CA GLY A 205 -34.80 6.84 14.68
C GLY A 205 -33.28 7.03 14.50
N ALA A 206 -32.77 8.21 14.86
CA ALA A 206 -31.36 8.53 14.80
C ALA A 206 -30.53 7.64 15.72
N ALA A 207 -30.99 7.42 16.95
CA ALA A 207 -30.32 6.55 17.91
C ALA A 207 -30.30 5.08 17.44
N SER A 208 -31.36 4.59 16.80
CA SER A 208 -31.40 3.23 16.25
C SER A 208 -30.42 3.08 15.07
N PHE A 209 -30.38 4.06 14.16
CA PHE A 209 -29.46 4.09 13.06
C PHE A 209 -27.99 4.15 13.54
N GLY A 210 -27.69 5.03 14.52
CA GLY A 210 -26.36 5.14 15.13
C GLY A 210 -25.88 3.82 15.74
N ARG A 211 -26.74 3.14 16.53
CA ARG A 211 -26.40 1.80 17.06
C ARG A 211 -26.18 0.76 15.97
N GLY A 212 -26.96 0.82 14.87
CA GLY A 212 -26.78 -0.03 13.71
C GLY A 212 -25.42 0.17 13.07
N LEU A 213 -25.00 1.43 12.93
CA LEU A 213 -23.72 1.82 12.33
C LEU A 213 -22.55 1.31 13.18
N VAL A 214 -22.55 1.57 14.49
CA VAL A 214 -21.48 1.08 15.41
C VAL A 214 -21.39 -0.46 15.37
N LYS A 215 -22.54 -1.16 15.35
CA LYS A 215 -22.57 -2.63 15.27
C LYS A 215 -22.08 -3.16 13.91
N ALA A 216 -22.22 -2.39 12.84
CA ALA A 216 -21.77 -2.77 11.50
C ALA A 216 -20.25 -2.58 11.32
N MET A 217 -19.63 -1.62 12.03
CA MET A 217 -18.22 -1.25 11.83
C MET A 217 -17.23 -2.41 11.90
N PRO A 218 -17.25 -3.33 12.88
CA PRO A 218 -16.29 -4.45 12.88
C PRO A 218 -16.43 -5.34 11.64
N LYS A 219 -17.64 -5.50 11.12
CA LYS A 219 -17.89 -6.26 9.88
C LYS A 219 -17.38 -5.51 8.67
N VAL A 220 -17.63 -4.20 8.59
CA VAL A 220 -17.13 -3.34 7.50
C VAL A 220 -15.62 -3.39 7.45
N LEU A 221 -14.93 -3.21 8.57
CA LEU A 221 -13.48 -3.29 8.63
C LEU A 221 -12.94 -4.68 8.25
N THR A 222 -13.63 -5.75 8.65
CA THR A 222 -13.25 -7.12 8.26
C THR A 222 -13.40 -7.33 6.74
N VAL A 223 -14.53 -6.89 6.17
CA VAL A 223 -14.75 -6.96 4.73
C VAL A 223 -13.70 -6.15 3.97
N LEU A 224 -13.42 -4.91 4.40
CA LEU A 224 -12.38 -4.07 3.80
C LEU A 224 -10.99 -4.73 3.84
N THR A 225 -10.65 -5.39 4.95
CA THR A 225 -9.37 -6.12 5.05
C THR A 225 -9.28 -7.27 4.03
N VAL A 226 -10.38 -8.02 3.86
CA VAL A 226 -10.42 -9.12 2.88
C VAL A 226 -10.39 -8.58 1.46
N VAL A 227 -11.22 -7.58 1.17
CA VAL A 227 -11.29 -6.94 -0.15
C VAL A 227 -9.95 -6.28 -0.50
N GLY A 228 -9.34 -5.55 0.44
CA GLY A 228 -8.04 -4.91 0.23
C GLY A 228 -6.91 -5.91 -0.05
N THR A 229 -6.88 -7.06 0.66
CA THR A 229 -5.90 -8.12 0.35
C THR A 229 -6.16 -8.74 -1.03
N ALA A 230 -7.42 -8.98 -1.38
CA ALA A 230 -7.79 -9.48 -2.71
C ALA A 230 -7.45 -8.48 -3.81
N ALA A 231 -7.67 -7.18 -3.57
CA ALA A 231 -7.33 -6.10 -4.49
C ALA A 231 -5.82 -6.03 -4.75
N MET A 232 -4.97 -6.16 -3.72
CA MET A 232 -3.51 -6.21 -3.91
C MET A 232 -3.08 -7.35 -4.83
N LEU A 233 -3.68 -8.54 -4.66
CA LEU A 233 -3.38 -9.69 -5.53
C LEU A 233 -3.90 -9.49 -6.94
N TRP A 234 -5.11 -8.96 -7.08
CA TRP A 234 -5.72 -8.69 -8.38
C TRP A 234 -4.93 -7.60 -9.13
N VAL A 235 -4.70 -6.44 -8.53
CA VAL A 235 -3.98 -5.32 -9.17
C VAL A 235 -2.55 -5.75 -9.49
N GLY A 236 -1.82 -6.34 -8.54
CA GLY A 236 -0.47 -6.84 -8.77
C GLY A 236 -0.41 -7.88 -9.90
N GLY A 237 -1.35 -8.82 -9.91
CA GLY A 237 -1.46 -9.83 -10.96
C GLY A 237 -1.83 -9.24 -12.33
N HIS A 238 -2.72 -8.24 -12.37
CA HIS A 238 -3.11 -7.55 -13.59
C HIS A 238 -1.93 -6.76 -14.20
N ILE A 239 -1.18 -6.03 -13.37
CA ILE A 239 0.05 -5.33 -13.81
C ILE A 239 1.05 -6.32 -14.41
N LEU A 240 1.24 -7.48 -13.80
CA LEU A 240 2.14 -8.51 -14.31
C LEU A 240 1.62 -9.14 -15.61
N LEU A 241 0.30 -9.36 -15.71
CA LEU A 241 -0.33 -9.92 -16.88
C LEU A 241 -0.19 -9.00 -18.10
N VAL A 242 -0.61 -7.74 -17.97
CA VAL A 242 -0.51 -6.73 -19.02
C VAL A 242 0.94 -6.40 -19.34
N GLY A 243 1.78 -6.23 -18.32
CA GLY A 243 3.19 -5.94 -18.51
C GLY A 243 3.95 -7.07 -19.22
N SER A 244 3.60 -8.34 -18.97
CA SER A 244 4.19 -9.46 -19.70
C SER A 244 3.81 -9.46 -21.19
N ASP A 245 2.59 -9.09 -21.50
CA ASP A 245 2.09 -8.95 -22.87
C ASP A 245 2.86 -7.82 -23.61
N GLU A 246 2.97 -6.64 -23.01
CA GLU A 246 3.72 -5.50 -23.57
C GLU A 246 5.20 -5.83 -23.80
N LEU A 247 5.80 -6.71 -23.00
CA LEU A 247 7.16 -7.19 -23.16
C LEU A 247 7.31 -8.36 -24.16
N GLY A 248 6.23 -8.77 -24.82
CA GLY A 248 6.23 -9.78 -25.88
C GLY A 248 5.90 -11.21 -25.42
N MET A 249 5.50 -11.41 -24.17
CA MET A 249 5.03 -12.70 -23.66
C MET A 249 3.50 -12.80 -23.71
N HIS A 250 2.94 -12.92 -24.90
CA HIS A 250 1.49 -12.84 -25.15
C HIS A 250 0.68 -14.03 -24.63
N PHE A 251 1.30 -15.19 -24.45
CA PHE A 251 0.61 -16.45 -24.12
C PHE A 251 -0.32 -16.36 -22.91
N LEU A 252 0.13 -15.73 -21.83
CA LEU A 252 -0.64 -15.66 -20.59
C LEU A 252 -1.81 -14.68 -20.72
N TYR A 253 -1.56 -13.55 -21.37
CA TYR A 253 -2.59 -12.54 -21.64
C TYR A 253 -3.66 -13.08 -22.60
N GLU A 254 -3.28 -13.70 -23.72
CA GLU A 254 -4.20 -14.31 -24.69
C GLU A 254 -5.07 -15.38 -24.03
N PHE A 255 -4.48 -16.21 -23.15
CA PHE A 255 -5.24 -17.23 -22.44
C PHE A 255 -6.35 -16.61 -21.55
N VAL A 256 -6.01 -15.57 -20.77
CA VAL A 256 -6.98 -14.87 -19.91
C VAL A 256 -8.02 -14.14 -20.74
N HIS A 257 -7.59 -13.51 -21.83
CA HIS A 257 -8.48 -12.77 -22.74
C HIS A 257 -9.50 -13.70 -23.44
N HIS A 258 -9.08 -14.87 -23.90
CA HIS A 258 -10.01 -15.87 -24.45
C HIS A 258 -11.04 -16.36 -23.41
N LEU A 259 -10.64 -16.50 -22.14
CA LEU A 259 -11.58 -16.83 -21.07
C LEU A 259 -12.58 -15.70 -20.82
N GLU A 260 -12.12 -14.46 -20.87
CA GLU A 260 -12.94 -13.26 -20.74
C GLU A 260 -13.95 -13.14 -21.88
N GLU A 261 -13.50 -13.26 -23.14
CA GLU A 261 -14.36 -13.22 -24.33
C GLU A 261 -15.39 -14.36 -24.32
N GLY A 262 -14.97 -15.59 -24.00
CA GLY A 262 -15.88 -16.73 -23.90
C GLY A 262 -16.97 -16.55 -22.85
N ALA A 263 -16.61 -15.94 -21.70
CA ALA A 263 -17.57 -15.62 -20.65
C ALA A 263 -18.49 -14.44 -21.04
N HIS A 264 -17.96 -13.45 -21.73
CA HIS A 264 -18.71 -12.34 -22.28
C HIS A 264 -19.79 -12.81 -23.26
N ASP A 265 -19.41 -13.64 -24.24
CA ASP A 265 -20.30 -14.13 -25.28
C ASP A 265 -21.38 -15.08 -24.73
N ALA A 266 -21.03 -15.86 -23.70
CA ALA A 266 -21.96 -16.79 -23.07
C ALA A 266 -23.06 -16.09 -22.26
N THR A 267 -22.86 -14.86 -21.80
CA THR A 267 -23.72 -14.15 -20.84
C THR A 267 -24.52 -12.98 -21.44
N GLY A 268 -24.32 -12.66 -22.72
CA GLY A 268 -25.11 -11.67 -23.46
C GLY A 268 -25.14 -10.29 -22.79
N ALA A 269 -26.31 -9.84 -22.32
CA ALA A 269 -26.47 -8.52 -21.73
C ALA A 269 -25.60 -8.27 -20.46
N LEU A 270 -25.18 -9.32 -19.76
CA LEU A 270 -24.29 -9.25 -18.60
C LEU A 270 -22.82 -9.48 -18.94
N GLY A 271 -22.51 -9.68 -20.23
CA GLY A 271 -21.18 -10.05 -20.71
C GLY A 271 -20.06 -9.17 -20.21
N GLY A 272 -20.25 -7.83 -20.20
CA GLY A 272 -19.24 -6.90 -19.72
C GLY A 272 -18.89 -7.07 -18.23
N VAL A 273 -19.89 -7.34 -17.40
CA VAL A 273 -19.67 -7.57 -15.95
C VAL A 273 -19.01 -8.92 -15.71
N VAL A 274 -19.47 -9.95 -16.41
CA VAL A 274 -18.93 -11.31 -16.25
C VAL A 274 -17.51 -11.39 -16.81
N GLY A 275 -17.24 -10.80 -17.98
CA GLY A 275 -15.89 -10.70 -18.53
C GLY A 275 -14.91 -9.99 -17.58
N TRP A 276 -15.31 -8.83 -17.06
CA TRP A 276 -14.52 -8.12 -16.06
C TRP A 276 -14.25 -8.98 -14.81
N LEU A 277 -15.25 -9.73 -14.31
CA LEU A 277 -15.09 -10.62 -13.16
C LEU A 277 -14.10 -11.75 -13.46
N VAL A 278 -14.18 -12.37 -14.66
CA VAL A 278 -13.25 -13.41 -15.09
C VAL A 278 -11.82 -12.89 -15.14
N ASN A 279 -11.61 -11.72 -15.74
CA ASN A 279 -10.29 -11.07 -15.80
C ASN A 279 -9.75 -10.78 -14.39
N THR A 280 -10.58 -10.21 -13.52
CA THR A 280 -10.24 -9.90 -12.12
C THR A 280 -9.84 -11.15 -11.33
N ILE A 281 -10.61 -12.24 -11.44
CA ILE A 281 -10.31 -13.49 -10.74
C ILE A 281 -9.04 -14.14 -11.31
N ALA A 282 -8.88 -14.16 -12.62
CA ALA A 282 -7.68 -14.71 -13.26
C ALA A 282 -6.43 -13.93 -12.83
N SER A 283 -6.50 -12.61 -12.85
CA SER A 283 -5.42 -11.73 -12.39
C SER A 283 -5.09 -11.97 -10.91
N ALA A 284 -6.10 -12.11 -10.03
CA ALA A 284 -5.89 -12.41 -8.62
C ALA A 284 -5.23 -13.78 -8.40
N ILE A 285 -5.57 -14.79 -9.18
CA ILE A 285 -4.94 -16.12 -9.14
C ILE A 285 -3.47 -16.02 -9.57
N ILE A 286 -3.18 -15.31 -10.67
CA ILE A 286 -1.81 -15.07 -11.14
C ILE A 286 -1.02 -14.34 -10.05
N GLY A 287 -1.59 -13.28 -9.47
CA GLY A 287 -0.97 -12.53 -8.38
C GLY A 287 -0.67 -13.40 -7.15
N LEU A 288 -1.61 -14.29 -6.78
CA LEU A 288 -1.42 -15.22 -5.67
C LEU A 288 -0.30 -16.24 -5.96
N ILE A 289 -0.25 -16.79 -7.18
CA ILE A 289 0.79 -17.74 -7.58
C ILE A 289 2.16 -17.07 -7.54
N VAL A 290 2.30 -15.91 -8.18
CA VAL A 290 3.57 -15.16 -8.21
C VAL A 290 3.98 -14.75 -6.80
N GLY A 291 3.05 -14.22 -6.02
CA GLY A 291 3.28 -13.83 -4.63
C GLY A 291 3.71 -15.01 -3.76
N ALA A 292 3.04 -16.17 -3.88
CA ALA A 292 3.41 -17.39 -3.15
C ALA A 292 4.82 -17.89 -3.54
N VAL A 293 5.19 -17.83 -4.81
CA VAL A 293 6.55 -18.15 -5.27
C VAL A 293 7.57 -17.20 -4.64
N ILE A 294 7.31 -15.90 -4.63
CA ILE A 294 8.22 -14.91 -4.02
C ILE A 294 8.35 -15.17 -2.52
N VAL A 295 7.24 -15.41 -1.79
CA VAL A 295 7.25 -15.75 -0.36
C VAL A 295 8.07 -17.01 -0.12
N ALA A 296 7.88 -18.07 -0.92
CA ALA A 296 8.64 -19.33 -0.80
C ALA A 296 10.14 -19.10 -1.02
N ILE A 297 10.54 -18.34 -2.04
CA ILE A 297 11.95 -18.02 -2.31
C ILE A 297 12.55 -17.24 -1.14
N LEU A 298 11.86 -16.23 -0.64
CA LEU A 298 12.35 -15.41 0.48
C LEU A 298 12.45 -16.23 1.77
N SER A 299 11.47 -17.08 2.08
CA SER A 299 11.50 -17.93 3.26
C SER A 299 12.69 -18.91 3.25
N VAL A 300 12.96 -19.54 2.10
CA VAL A 300 14.11 -20.46 1.95
C VAL A 300 15.44 -19.71 2.08
N THR A 301 15.56 -18.52 1.51
CA THR A 301 16.79 -17.72 1.55
C THR A 301 17.09 -17.19 2.96
N LEU A 302 16.05 -16.76 3.70
CA LEU A 302 16.18 -16.29 5.08
C LEU A 302 16.53 -17.44 6.04
N HIS A 303 15.91 -18.64 5.88
CA HIS A 303 16.26 -19.82 6.67
C HIS A 303 17.71 -20.26 6.43
N ARG A 304 18.20 -20.23 5.18
CA ARG A 304 19.61 -20.56 4.88
C ARG A 304 20.60 -19.57 5.50
N LYS A 305 20.28 -18.27 5.55
CA LYS A 305 21.13 -17.27 6.23
C LYS A 305 21.18 -17.50 7.74
N ALA A 306 20.05 -17.78 8.38
CA ALA A 306 19.97 -18.02 9.81
C ALA A 306 20.74 -19.32 10.24
N HIS A 307 20.76 -20.35 9.40
CA HIS A 307 21.57 -21.55 9.63
C HIS A 307 23.07 -21.33 9.33
N GLY A 308 23.41 -20.48 8.36
CA GLY A 308 24.80 -20.13 8.07
C GLY A 308 25.47 -19.32 9.18
N GLU A 309 24.75 -18.38 9.79
CA GLU A 309 25.24 -17.59 10.94
C GLU A 309 25.42 -18.43 12.21
N LYS A 310 24.51 -19.38 12.49
CA LYS A 310 24.67 -20.31 13.61
C LYS A 310 25.87 -21.25 13.43
N ALA A 311 26.10 -21.75 12.22
CA ALA A 311 27.24 -22.61 11.92
C ALA A 311 28.60 -21.88 11.98
N HIS A 312 28.64 -20.58 11.71
CA HIS A 312 29.86 -19.77 11.88
C HIS A 312 30.09 -19.35 13.35
N GLY A 313 29.03 -19.08 14.09
CA GLY A 313 29.12 -18.76 15.53
C GLY A 313 29.58 -19.98 16.37
N GLU A 314 29.15 -21.21 16.03
CA GLU A 314 29.52 -22.42 16.72
C GLU A 314 30.98 -22.83 16.41
N LYS A 315 31.48 -22.56 15.21
CA LYS A 315 32.92 -22.79 14.89
C LYS A 315 33.83 -21.77 15.59
N ALA A 316 33.42 -20.50 15.72
CA ALA A 316 34.19 -19.50 16.43
C ALA A 316 34.26 -19.76 17.96
N HIS A 317 33.22 -20.35 18.57
CA HIS A 317 33.23 -20.77 19.98
C HIS A 317 33.98 -22.09 20.20
N GLY A 318 34.00 -23.00 19.23
CA GLY A 318 34.76 -24.27 19.30
C GLY A 318 36.29 -24.06 19.26
N GLU A 319 36.76 -23.09 18.46
CA GLU A 319 38.19 -22.74 18.37
C GLU A 319 38.69 -21.98 19.61
N ALA A 320 37.84 -21.18 20.27
CA ALA A 320 38.20 -20.47 21.50
C ALA A 320 38.36 -21.42 22.72
N HIS A 321 37.72 -22.60 22.73
CA HIS A 321 37.87 -23.60 23.80
C HIS A 321 38.98 -24.63 23.55
N ALA A 322 39.47 -24.78 22.34
CA ALA A 322 40.58 -25.69 22.03
C ALA A 322 41.99 -25.11 22.29
N GLY A 323 42.06 -23.81 22.58
CA GLY A 323 43.33 -23.09 22.77
C GLY A 323 43.80 -22.90 24.23
N THR A 324 43.05 -23.38 25.24
CA THR A 324 43.40 -23.22 26.68
C THR A 324 43.64 -24.50 27.46
N GLY A 325 44.02 -25.55 26.79
CA GLY A 325 44.29 -26.84 27.42
C GLY A 325 45.73 -27.30 27.28
N GLU A 326 46.73 -26.55 27.77
CA GLU A 326 48.04 -27.09 28.15
C GLU A 326 48.83 -26.00 28.88
N VAL A 327 49.35 -26.38 30.04
CA VAL A 327 50.35 -25.84 30.97
C VAL A 327 49.78 -25.47 32.35
N HIS A 328 49.75 -26.38 33.29
CA HIS A 328 50.62 -26.41 34.47
C HIS A 328 50.28 -27.61 35.39
N ALA A 329 51.19 -28.57 35.37
CA ALA A 329 51.37 -29.47 36.50
C ALA A 329 52.40 -28.85 37.47
N GLY A 330 52.14 -28.93 38.76
CA GLY A 330 53.21 -28.80 39.74
C GLY A 330 52.88 -28.06 41.04
N SER A 331 52.88 -28.86 42.12
CA SER A 331 53.20 -28.55 43.54
C SER A 331 52.16 -27.75 44.35
N GLU A 332 51.57 -28.37 45.27
CA GLU A 332 51.98 -28.79 46.63
C GLU A 332 51.48 -27.85 47.73
N SER A 333 50.89 -28.52 48.74
CA SER A 333 50.73 -28.16 50.18
C SER A 333 49.47 -27.35 50.59
N ALA A 334 48.67 -28.11 51.32
CA ALA A 334 47.75 -27.64 52.38
C ALA A 334 48.58 -27.18 53.63
N PRO A 335 48.04 -26.81 54.82
CA PRO A 335 46.63 -26.65 55.20
C PRO A 335 46.34 -25.47 56.17
N ALA A 336 45.10 -25.38 56.59
CA ALA A 336 44.63 -25.03 57.94
C ALA A 336 44.12 -23.56 58.20
N THR A 337 42.97 -23.66 58.79
CA THR A 337 42.36 -22.99 59.97
C THR A 337 41.70 -21.63 59.72
N GLU A 338 40.49 -21.59 60.02
CA GLU A 338 39.69 -21.47 61.23
C GLU A 338 38.99 -20.12 61.40
N LYS A 339 37.72 -20.26 61.76
CA LYS A 339 36.86 -19.34 62.58
C LYS A 339 36.38 -18.01 61.96
N SER A 340 35.20 -17.76 62.05
CA SER A 340 34.16 -17.64 63.09
C SER A 340 33.37 -16.35 62.97
N ALA A 341 32.11 -16.49 63.09
CA ALA A 341 31.11 -15.62 63.76
C ALA A 341 30.83 -14.24 63.11
N ALA A 342 29.70 -13.93 62.94
CA ALA A 342 28.44 -13.81 63.63
C ALA A 342 27.84 -12.43 63.43
N ASP A 343 26.53 -12.45 63.41
CA ASP A 343 25.58 -11.38 63.83
C ASP A 343 25.48 -10.11 62.96
N GLY A 344 24.35 -9.71 62.61
CA GLY A 344 23.10 -9.44 63.23
C GLY A 344 22.33 -8.52 62.33
N GLU A 345 21.09 -8.83 62.11
CA GLU A 345 19.93 -8.08 62.61
C GLU A 345 19.86 -6.59 62.20
N ALA A 346 18.91 -6.17 61.44
CA ALA A 346 17.55 -5.76 61.80
C ALA A 346 16.86 -5.03 60.65
N ASP A 347 15.67 -5.44 60.34
CA ASP A 347 14.51 -4.70 59.85
C ASP A 347 14.20 -3.56 60.87
N PRO A 348 13.42 -2.50 60.59
CA PRO A 348 12.15 -2.48 59.88
C PRO A 348 11.79 -1.17 59.14
N ARG A 349 10.74 -1.40 58.34
CA ARG A 349 9.72 -0.45 57.84
C ARG A 349 9.40 0.84 58.66
N PRO A 350 8.63 1.82 58.10
CA PRO A 350 7.33 1.62 57.49
C PRO A 350 7.24 2.05 56.01
#